data_56c233c9ced486ce19fbb011aa0443f0
#
_entry.id   56c233c9ced486ce19fbb011aa0443f0
#
_cell.length_a   1.000
_cell.length_b   1.000
_cell.length_c   1.000
_cell.angle_alpha   90.00
_cell.angle_beta   90.00
_cell.angle_gamma   90.00
#
_symmetry.space_group_name_H-M   'P 1'
#
loop_
_entity.id
_entity.type
_entity.pdbx_description
1 polymer ?
#
loop_
_entity_poly.entity_id
_entity_poly.type
_entity_poly.pdbx_seq_one_letter_code
_entity_poly.pdbx_strand_id
1 'polypeptide(L)'
;MTLRSRFAQVRRVLLAAGASGALTAGLLAGAGVSQAAVMLPCDIYAAAGTPCVAAHSTTRALYAAYNGPLYQVKRASDGATTNINTLAAGGYANAAAQDSFCAGTTCTIIEIFDQSPQHNNLTIGPAGGAGGADVGANAAALPVMAGGNRVYGVDVTPGVGYRDDATSGVATGSAPQGAYMVTSATHVNSGCCFDYGNAETNNRDNGNGHMDAVYFGTLCWFPTCNGSGPWVQADLENGLFGGGNGNNPNNAGDKTTFVTALVKNNGTSTYAIKGGNADSGGLTTWYSGSLPTQGGYIPMHQEGAIILGIGGDNSNGSAGDFFEGVMTAGYPTDAADNSVQANINSVGYAFPSSVTGPIVAGDNGSKCVDNNNGSGTPGNKVQMWDCDGNTAAQNWTVASNGTLQIDGGCMDITGAKTANGTLIEWWTCNGGANQQWQAQNGQLVNPASGKCLDDPGFNTTNGTQLVLWTCNGGSNQQWHLP
;
A
#
# COMPACT_ATOMS: atom_id res chain seq x y z
N MET A 1 29.18 -60.52 -51.16
CA MET A 1 29.84 -60.19 -52.44
C MET A 1 30.23 -58.74 -52.35
N THR A 2 31.47 -58.45 -51.91
CA THR A 2 32.67 -58.14 -52.73
C THR A 2 32.42 -56.97 -53.66
N LEU A 3 33.17 -55.86 -53.75
CA LEU A 3 34.60 -55.56 -53.55
C LEU A 3 34.78 -54.03 -53.62
N ARG A 4 35.57 -53.41 -52.73
CA ARG A 4 36.90 -52.75 -52.95
C ARG A 4 36.93 -51.60 -54.00
N SER A 5 37.30 -50.44 -53.62
CA SER A 5 38.59 -49.75 -53.34
C SER A 5 39.07 -48.91 -54.52
N ARG A 6 39.54 -47.70 -54.40
CA ARG A 6 40.96 -47.30 -54.30
C ARG A 6 41.17 -45.80 -54.30
N PHE A 7 42.16 -45.43 -53.57
CA PHE A 7 42.88 -44.17 -53.46
C PHE A 7 43.36 -43.56 -54.77
N ALA A 8 43.51 -42.21 -54.78
CA ALA A 8 44.75 -41.60 -55.29
C ALA A 8 44.90 -40.14 -54.79
N GLN A 9 46.00 -39.87 -54.08
CA GLN A 9 46.57 -38.55 -53.86
C GLN A 9 47.38 -38.12 -55.06
N VAL A 10 47.46 -36.79 -55.36
CA VAL A 10 48.66 -36.13 -55.89
C VAL A 10 48.64 -34.60 -55.56
N ARG A 11 49.58 -34.18 -54.89
CA ARG A 11 50.52 -33.09 -54.62
C ARG A 11 50.34 -31.75 -55.43
N ARG A 12 50.41 -30.69 -54.63
CA ARG A 12 51.17 -29.42 -54.64
C ARG A 12 51.54 -28.79 -55.99
N VAL A 13 51.22 -27.48 -56.12
CA VAL A 13 52.20 -26.42 -56.47
C VAL A 13 51.70 -25.09 -55.85
N LEU A 14 52.64 -24.41 -55.14
CA LEU A 14 52.55 -23.03 -54.65
C LEU A 14 52.76 -22.06 -55.82
N LEU A 15 51.99 -20.97 -55.84
CA LEU A 15 52.48 -19.70 -56.41
C LEU A 15 51.80 -18.56 -55.63
N ALA A 16 52.62 -17.72 -55.03
CA ALA A 16 52.23 -16.47 -54.38
C ALA A 16 52.14 -15.34 -55.40
N ALA A 17 51.10 -14.52 -55.27
CA ALA A 17 51.14 -13.12 -55.67
C ALA A 17 50.08 -12.34 -54.85
N GLY A 18 50.54 -11.29 -54.23
CA GLY A 18 49.79 -10.48 -53.31
C GLY A 18 48.85 -9.51 -54.00
N ALA A 19 47.99 -8.95 -53.22
CA ALA A 19 47.66 -7.54 -53.03
C ALA A 19 46.21 -7.30 -52.59
N SER A 20 46.15 -6.43 -51.64
CA SER A 20 45.05 -5.50 -51.34
C SER A 20 43.79 -6.08 -50.65
N GLY A 21 43.83 -5.92 -49.32
CA GLY A 21 42.71 -6.11 -48.44
C GLY A 21 41.58 -5.10 -48.67
N ALA A 22 40.38 -5.61 -48.63
CA ALA A 22 39.19 -4.86 -48.27
C ALA A 22 38.58 -5.62 -47.09
N LEU A 23 38.76 -5.09 -45.85
CA LEU A 23 38.03 -5.49 -44.70
C LEU A 23 36.57 -5.05 -44.88
N THR A 24 35.69 -5.95 -45.27
CA THR A 24 34.26 -5.78 -45.05
C THR A 24 33.97 -6.17 -43.63
N ALA A 25 33.89 -5.15 -42.74
CA ALA A 25 33.31 -5.31 -41.43
C ALA A 25 31.83 -5.68 -41.63
N GLY A 26 31.51 -6.95 -41.50
CA GLY A 26 30.14 -7.42 -41.37
C GLY A 26 29.57 -6.89 -40.05
N LEU A 27 28.73 -5.87 -40.13
CA LEU A 27 27.82 -5.50 -39.05
C LEU A 27 26.90 -6.69 -38.82
N LEU A 28 27.24 -7.51 -37.82
CA LEU A 28 26.26 -8.35 -37.15
C LEU A 28 25.33 -7.38 -36.40
N ALA A 29 24.25 -6.98 -37.09
CA ALA A 29 23.09 -6.42 -36.41
C ALA A 29 22.56 -7.52 -35.48
N GLY A 30 22.99 -7.50 -34.21
CA GLY A 30 22.37 -8.26 -33.18
C GLY A 30 20.89 -7.89 -33.18
N ALA A 31 20.03 -8.83 -33.57
CA ALA A 31 18.61 -8.73 -33.29
C ALA A 31 18.51 -8.64 -31.76
N GLY A 32 18.45 -7.41 -31.23
CA GLY A 32 18.11 -7.19 -29.84
C GLY A 32 16.77 -7.89 -29.62
N VAL A 33 16.74 -8.90 -28.78
CA VAL A 33 15.49 -9.42 -28.24
C VAL A 33 14.80 -8.21 -27.64
N SER A 34 13.77 -7.72 -28.30
CA SER A 34 12.87 -6.71 -27.71
C SER A 34 12.29 -7.37 -26.47
N GLN A 35 12.81 -7.00 -25.32
CA GLN A 35 12.19 -7.38 -24.06
C GLN A 35 10.79 -6.76 -24.13
N ALA A 36 9.76 -7.60 -24.11
CA ALA A 36 8.38 -7.12 -24.08
C ALA A 36 8.28 -6.12 -22.93
N ALA A 37 7.82 -4.92 -23.24
CA ALA A 37 7.64 -3.88 -22.21
C ALA A 37 6.74 -4.47 -21.11
N VAL A 38 7.18 -4.33 -19.87
CA VAL A 38 6.37 -4.76 -18.72
C VAL A 38 5.08 -3.96 -18.76
N MET A 39 3.95 -4.64 -18.95
CA MET A 39 2.63 -4.01 -18.92
C MET A 39 2.16 -3.90 -17.47
N LEU A 40 1.76 -2.70 -17.06
CA LEU A 40 1.16 -2.44 -15.76
C LEU A 40 -0.38 -2.49 -15.87
N PRO A 41 -1.13 -2.46 -14.78
CA PRO A 41 -2.58 -2.70 -14.79
C PRO A 41 -3.36 -1.92 -15.84
N CYS A 42 -3.09 -0.63 -16.00
CA CYS A 42 -3.81 0.19 -16.96
C CYS A 42 -3.36 -0.01 -18.41
N ASP A 43 -2.11 -0.44 -18.64
CA ASP A 43 -1.66 -0.86 -19.98
C ASP A 43 -2.38 -2.15 -20.40
N ILE A 44 -2.58 -3.09 -19.44
CA ILE A 44 -3.30 -4.35 -19.65
C ILE A 44 -4.76 -4.09 -20.01
N TYR A 45 -5.45 -3.28 -19.20
CA TYR A 45 -6.85 -2.94 -19.47
C TYR A 45 -7.02 -2.17 -20.79
N ALA A 46 -6.13 -1.23 -21.08
CA ALA A 46 -6.16 -0.49 -22.36
C ALA A 46 -5.97 -1.43 -23.55
N ALA A 47 -5.02 -2.38 -23.49
CA ALA A 47 -4.81 -3.38 -24.52
C ALA A 47 -6.01 -4.33 -24.70
N ALA A 48 -6.80 -4.54 -23.64
CA ALA A 48 -8.03 -5.33 -23.66
C ALA A 48 -9.28 -4.55 -24.10
N GLY A 49 -9.15 -3.24 -24.41
CA GLY A 49 -10.25 -2.40 -24.88
C GLY A 49 -11.12 -1.79 -23.76
N THR A 50 -10.68 -1.86 -22.51
CA THR A 50 -11.35 -1.26 -21.34
C THR A 50 -10.35 -0.36 -20.60
N PRO A 51 -9.97 0.80 -21.17
CA PRO A 51 -8.94 1.66 -20.61
C PRO A 51 -9.33 2.18 -19.21
N CYS A 52 -8.30 2.46 -18.38
CA CYS A 52 -8.51 3.10 -17.08
C CYS A 52 -9.06 4.53 -17.27
N VAL A 53 -10.06 4.86 -16.48
CA VAL A 53 -10.60 6.21 -16.28
C VAL A 53 -10.21 6.79 -14.93
N ALA A 54 -9.74 5.95 -14.02
CA ALA A 54 -9.08 6.34 -12.78
C ALA A 54 -8.02 5.29 -12.44
N ALA A 55 -6.88 5.75 -11.92
CA ALA A 55 -5.75 4.92 -11.55
C ALA A 55 -5.04 5.54 -10.35
N HIS A 56 -5.43 5.16 -9.13
CA HIS A 56 -4.95 5.69 -7.88
C HIS A 56 -4.01 4.70 -7.19
N SER A 57 -2.86 5.17 -6.77
CA SER A 57 -1.94 4.37 -5.98
C SER A 57 -0.98 5.26 -5.20
N THR A 58 -0.71 4.92 -3.95
CA THR A 58 0.34 5.54 -3.16
C THR A 58 1.63 4.73 -3.15
N THR A 59 1.63 3.54 -3.78
CA THR A 59 2.74 2.59 -3.72
C THR A 59 3.55 2.52 -5.02
N ARG A 60 2.90 2.63 -6.18
CA ARG A 60 3.55 2.43 -7.49
C ARG A 60 2.84 3.09 -8.65
N ALA A 61 3.48 3.14 -9.80
CA ALA A 61 2.85 3.45 -11.07
C ALA A 61 1.91 2.32 -11.53
N LEU A 62 0.82 2.68 -12.18
CA LEU A 62 -0.18 1.79 -12.78
C LEU A 62 -0.15 1.79 -14.32
N TYR A 63 0.71 2.64 -14.91
CA TYR A 63 1.10 2.66 -16.31
C TYR A 63 2.62 2.56 -16.42
N ALA A 64 3.14 1.79 -17.34
CA ALA A 64 4.58 1.64 -17.54
C ALA A 64 5.30 2.96 -17.89
N ALA A 65 4.62 3.86 -18.58
CA ALA A 65 5.16 5.17 -18.96
C ALA A 65 4.97 6.25 -17.88
N TYR A 66 4.21 5.99 -16.82
CA TYR A 66 3.91 7.02 -15.82
C TYR A 66 5.15 7.36 -14.99
N ASN A 67 5.45 8.66 -14.90
CA ASN A 67 6.58 9.21 -14.15
C ASN A 67 6.17 10.53 -13.48
N GLY A 68 5.09 10.49 -12.74
CA GLY A 68 4.46 11.65 -12.10
C GLY A 68 4.24 11.45 -10.60
N PRO A 69 3.53 12.39 -9.97
CA PRO A 69 3.17 12.31 -8.57
C PRO A 69 2.12 11.23 -8.35
N LEU A 70 2.31 10.46 -7.27
CA LEU A 70 1.33 9.47 -6.81
C LEU A 70 0.36 10.07 -5.80
N TYR A 71 0.88 10.87 -4.87
CA TYR A 71 0.09 11.57 -3.85
C TYR A 71 0.81 12.81 -3.34
N GLN A 72 0.06 13.68 -2.67
CA GLN A 72 0.59 14.89 -2.02
C GLN A 72 0.44 14.79 -0.52
N VAL A 73 1.49 15.17 0.20
CA VAL A 73 1.48 15.24 1.66
C VAL A 73 1.59 16.67 2.14
N LYS A 74 0.90 16.98 3.25
CA LYS A 74 0.94 18.26 3.96
C LYS A 74 1.58 18.08 5.32
N ARG A 75 2.60 18.86 5.60
CA ARG A 75 3.37 18.86 6.83
C ARG A 75 2.67 19.69 7.93
N ALA A 76 2.52 19.11 9.13
CA ALA A 76 1.77 19.75 10.22
C ALA A 76 2.49 20.97 10.82
N SER A 77 3.84 21.00 10.83
CA SER A 77 4.62 22.04 11.47
C SER A 77 4.47 23.45 10.85
N ASP A 78 4.25 23.52 9.53
CA ASP A 78 4.21 24.79 8.79
C ASP A 78 3.14 24.83 7.68
N GLY A 79 2.41 23.71 7.48
CA GLY A 79 1.40 23.59 6.45
C GLY A 79 1.96 23.45 5.02
N ALA A 80 3.27 23.33 4.84
CA ALA A 80 3.87 23.12 3.53
C ALA A 80 3.44 21.77 2.93
N THR A 81 3.42 21.70 1.60
CA THR A 81 3.05 20.50 0.85
C THR A 81 4.18 20.05 -0.07
N THR A 82 4.24 18.76 -0.37
CA THR A 82 5.10 18.20 -1.40
C THR A 82 4.44 17.01 -2.07
N ASN A 83 4.78 16.80 -3.34
CA ASN A 83 4.33 15.64 -4.09
C ASN A 83 5.31 14.48 -3.90
N ILE A 84 4.78 13.30 -3.70
CA ILE A 84 5.55 12.06 -3.68
C ILE A 84 5.43 11.42 -5.06
N ASN A 85 6.51 11.48 -5.82
CA ASN A 85 6.58 10.99 -7.18
C ASN A 85 7.06 9.52 -7.22
N THR A 86 6.95 8.91 -8.39
CA THR A 86 7.64 7.65 -8.66
C THR A 86 9.16 7.84 -8.71
N LEU A 87 9.92 6.81 -8.34
CA LEU A 87 11.39 6.77 -8.46
C LEU A 87 11.88 6.81 -9.93
N ALA A 88 11.08 6.25 -10.83
CA ALA A 88 11.31 6.20 -12.27
C ALA A 88 9.97 5.92 -12.98
N ALA A 89 9.94 6.04 -14.30
CA ALA A 89 8.78 5.66 -15.09
C ALA A 89 8.37 4.19 -14.82
N GLY A 90 7.10 3.96 -14.55
CA GLY A 90 6.57 2.64 -14.18
C GLY A 90 7.03 2.12 -12.83
N GLY A 91 7.68 2.96 -12.02
CA GLY A 91 8.33 2.57 -10.77
C GLY A 91 7.46 2.75 -9.53
N TYR A 92 8.10 2.59 -8.39
CA TYR A 92 7.51 2.67 -7.05
C TYR A 92 7.63 4.09 -6.46
N ALA A 93 6.85 4.39 -5.43
CA ALA A 93 6.85 5.68 -4.75
C ALA A 93 8.22 6.00 -4.13
N ASN A 94 8.61 7.28 -4.20
CA ASN A 94 9.81 7.78 -3.53
C ASN A 94 9.51 8.06 -2.05
N ALA A 95 9.42 7.01 -1.23
CA ALA A 95 9.16 7.11 0.20
C ALA A 95 10.24 7.93 0.94
N ALA A 96 11.50 7.87 0.49
CA ALA A 96 12.58 8.64 1.11
C ALA A 96 12.35 10.16 1.00
N ALA A 97 11.71 10.64 -0.07
CA ALA A 97 11.32 12.04 -0.19
C ALA A 97 10.25 12.42 0.85
N GLN A 98 9.27 11.54 1.11
CA GLN A 98 8.29 11.73 2.18
C GLN A 98 8.97 11.76 3.55
N ASP A 99 9.81 10.77 3.85
CA ASP A 99 10.51 10.67 5.13
C ASP A 99 11.32 11.94 5.43
N SER A 100 12.06 12.41 4.42
CA SER A 100 12.86 13.64 4.55
C SER A 100 11.99 14.89 4.75
N PHE A 101 10.88 15.00 4.01
CA PHE A 101 9.97 16.13 4.11
C PHE A 101 9.21 16.17 5.43
N CYS A 102 8.80 15.01 5.93
CA CYS A 102 8.02 14.85 7.15
C CYS A 102 8.91 14.70 8.42
N ALA A 103 10.24 14.78 8.28
CA ALA A 103 11.14 14.64 9.41
C ALA A 103 10.83 15.66 10.51
N GLY A 104 10.67 15.17 11.73
CA GLY A 104 10.38 16.00 12.90
C GLY A 104 8.95 16.53 13.02
N THR A 105 8.02 16.04 12.18
CA THR A 105 6.62 16.41 12.23
C THR A 105 5.75 15.29 11.68
N THR A 106 4.43 15.40 11.83
CA THR A 106 3.48 14.53 11.14
C THR A 106 3.14 15.08 9.75
N CYS A 107 2.82 14.20 8.83
CA CYS A 107 2.26 14.54 7.53
C CYS A 107 0.92 13.85 7.31
N THR A 108 0.07 14.55 6.58
CA THR A 108 -1.25 14.04 6.15
C THR A 108 -1.27 13.92 4.63
N ILE A 109 -1.75 12.81 4.10
CA ILE A 109 -2.05 12.68 2.67
C ILE A 109 -3.27 13.56 2.39
N ILE A 110 -3.13 14.56 1.51
CA ILE A 110 -4.21 15.51 1.21
C ILE A 110 -4.78 15.33 -0.19
N GLU A 111 -4.07 14.64 -1.07
CA GLU A 111 -4.48 14.35 -2.43
C GLU A 111 -3.83 13.05 -2.90
N ILE A 112 -4.58 12.21 -3.63
CA ILE A 112 -4.08 11.03 -4.33
C ILE A 112 -4.31 11.27 -5.82
N PHE A 113 -3.21 11.33 -6.59
CA PHE A 113 -3.27 11.68 -8.00
C PHE A 113 -3.78 10.49 -8.85
N ASP A 114 -4.67 10.80 -9.76
CA ASP A 114 -5.04 9.90 -10.84
C ASP A 114 -3.94 9.86 -11.90
N GLN A 115 -3.42 8.68 -12.14
CA GLN A 115 -2.38 8.45 -13.14
C GLN A 115 -2.96 8.32 -14.56
N SER A 116 -4.28 8.23 -14.71
CA SER A 116 -4.95 8.16 -16.00
C SER A 116 -4.93 9.52 -16.72
N PRO A 117 -5.16 9.55 -18.04
CA PRO A 117 -5.29 10.81 -18.78
C PRO A 117 -6.48 11.67 -18.35
N GLN A 118 -7.38 11.15 -17.50
CA GLN A 118 -8.58 11.88 -17.05
C GLN A 118 -8.30 12.82 -15.88
N HIS A 119 -7.24 12.54 -15.08
CA HIS A 119 -6.82 13.35 -13.93
C HIS A 119 -7.91 13.51 -12.85
N ASN A 120 -8.65 12.46 -12.58
CA ASN A 120 -9.66 12.37 -11.52
C ASN A 120 -8.98 12.22 -10.15
N ASN A 121 -8.38 13.29 -9.65
CA ASN A 121 -7.62 13.26 -8.40
C ASN A 121 -8.56 13.17 -7.19
N LEU A 122 -8.22 12.32 -6.23
CA LEU A 122 -8.96 12.20 -4.98
C LEU A 122 -8.44 13.23 -3.96
N THR A 123 -9.34 14.06 -3.44
CA THR A 123 -9.07 14.98 -2.35
C THR A 123 -9.86 14.58 -1.10
N ILE A 124 -9.52 15.14 0.06
CA ILE A 124 -10.21 14.83 1.33
C ILE A 124 -11.72 15.09 1.16
N GLY A 125 -12.53 14.11 1.56
CA GLY A 125 -13.98 14.14 1.38
C GLY A 125 -14.65 15.27 2.20
N PRO A 126 -15.53 16.07 1.58
CA PRO A 126 -16.36 17.02 2.31
C PRO A 126 -17.47 16.32 3.09
N ALA A 127 -18.18 17.03 3.95
CA ALA A 127 -19.36 16.50 4.64
C ALA A 127 -20.45 16.05 3.65
N GLY A 128 -21.11 14.95 3.96
CA GLY A 128 -22.18 14.36 3.16
C GLY A 128 -23.50 14.17 3.91
N GLY A 129 -24.33 13.26 3.39
CA GLY A 129 -25.63 12.93 3.98
C GLY A 129 -25.52 12.20 5.31
N ALA A 130 -24.56 11.28 5.43
CA ALA A 130 -24.38 10.42 6.61
C ALA A 130 -23.22 10.81 7.51
N GLY A 131 -22.21 11.54 7.01
CA GLY A 131 -21.00 11.89 7.77
C GLY A 131 -20.62 13.36 7.72
N GLY A 132 -19.80 13.78 8.72
CA GLY A 132 -19.08 15.06 8.70
C GLY A 132 -17.99 15.08 7.64
N ALA A 133 -17.30 16.21 7.47
CA ALA A 133 -16.13 16.26 6.60
C ALA A 133 -15.03 15.32 7.12
N ASP A 134 -14.36 14.66 6.19
CA ASP A 134 -13.28 13.73 6.48
C ASP A 134 -11.97 14.46 6.84
N VAL A 135 -11.01 13.68 7.26
CA VAL A 135 -9.62 14.09 7.39
C VAL A 135 -8.76 13.20 6.47
N GLY A 136 -7.60 13.69 6.11
CA GLY A 136 -6.65 12.88 5.34
C GLY A 136 -5.90 11.88 6.23
N ALA A 137 -5.50 10.77 5.67
CA ALA A 137 -4.75 9.73 6.35
C ALA A 137 -3.37 10.22 6.81
N ASN A 138 -2.89 9.69 7.93
CA ASN A 138 -1.51 9.89 8.34
C ASN A 138 -0.57 9.23 7.34
N ALA A 139 0.29 10.02 6.71
CA ALA A 139 1.14 9.57 5.61
C ALA A 139 2.16 8.48 6.02
N ALA A 140 2.47 8.33 7.29
CA ALA A 140 3.44 7.37 7.80
C ALA A 140 2.80 6.15 8.50
N ALA A 141 1.46 6.09 8.59
CA ALA A 141 0.79 5.06 9.39
C ALA A 141 0.87 3.65 8.79
N LEU A 142 0.97 3.54 7.46
CA LEU A 142 0.91 2.25 6.77
C LEU A 142 2.16 2.00 5.90
N PRO A 143 3.33 1.72 6.51
CA PRO A 143 4.50 1.32 5.75
C PRO A 143 4.31 -0.08 5.17
N VAL A 144 4.68 -0.26 3.90
CA VAL A 144 4.57 -1.52 3.17
C VAL A 144 5.76 -1.69 2.23
N MET A 145 6.14 -2.93 1.96
CA MET A 145 7.09 -3.28 0.90
C MET A 145 6.33 -3.55 -0.38
N ALA A 146 6.77 -2.94 -1.48
CA ALA A 146 6.24 -3.19 -2.82
C ALA A 146 7.42 -3.25 -3.81
N GLY A 147 7.58 -4.35 -4.51
CA GLY A 147 8.72 -4.56 -5.43
C GLY A 147 10.08 -4.43 -4.75
N GLY A 148 10.19 -4.81 -3.48
CA GLY A 148 11.40 -4.65 -2.68
C GLY A 148 11.67 -3.22 -2.20
N ASN A 149 10.81 -2.24 -2.49
CA ASN A 149 10.92 -0.86 -2.02
C ASN A 149 9.99 -0.65 -0.82
N ARG A 150 10.46 0.06 0.21
CA ARG A 150 9.58 0.56 1.26
C ARG A 150 8.79 1.75 0.71
N VAL A 151 7.47 1.67 0.83
CA VAL A 151 6.51 2.69 0.41
C VAL A 151 5.42 2.83 1.48
N TYR A 152 4.43 3.67 1.25
CA TYR A 152 3.32 3.87 2.19
C TYR A 152 1.97 3.65 1.49
N GLY A 153 1.09 2.89 2.14
CA GLY A 153 -0.33 2.82 1.78
C GLY A 153 -1.14 3.94 2.45
N VAL A 154 -2.43 3.94 2.21
CA VAL A 154 -3.41 4.80 2.88
C VAL A 154 -4.06 4.01 4.02
N ASP A 155 -3.80 4.42 5.26
CA ASP A 155 -4.43 3.88 6.46
C ASP A 155 -5.76 4.60 6.68
N VAL A 156 -6.86 3.94 6.33
CA VAL A 156 -8.21 4.46 6.52
C VAL A 156 -8.72 4.03 7.89
N THR A 157 -8.93 5.02 8.74
CA THR A 157 -9.60 4.87 10.04
C THR A 157 -10.91 5.65 10.02
N PRO A 158 -11.87 5.42 10.94
CA PRO A 158 -13.10 6.19 10.97
C PRO A 158 -12.89 7.69 10.88
N GLY A 159 -13.53 8.34 9.91
CA GLY A 159 -13.36 9.76 9.60
C GLY A 159 -12.26 10.09 8.59
N VAL A 160 -11.55 9.09 8.04
CA VAL A 160 -10.61 9.26 6.93
C VAL A 160 -11.26 8.85 5.61
N GLY A 161 -11.23 9.75 4.62
CA GLY A 161 -11.80 9.47 3.32
C GLY A 161 -11.43 10.48 2.25
N TYR A 162 -11.57 10.06 1.00
CA TYR A 162 -11.23 10.87 -0.17
C TYR A 162 -12.30 10.71 -1.25
N ARG A 163 -12.48 11.78 -2.04
CA ARG A 163 -13.39 11.72 -3.17
C ARG A 163 -13.08 12.77 -4.25
N ASP A 164 -13.66 12.54 -5.43
CA ASP A 164 -13.76 13.50 -6.53
C ASP A 164 -15.20 13.46 -7.07
N ASP A 165 -15.91 14.59 -6.95
CA ASP A 165 -17.30 14.78 -7.39
C ASP A 165 -17.41 15.33 -8.83
N ALA A 166 -16.28 15.70 -9.45
CA ALA A 166 -16.24 16.39 -10.74
C ALA A 166 -15.39 15.62 -11.77
N THR A 167 -15.63 14.34 -11.90
CA THR A 167 -14.82 13.41 -12.69
C THR A 167 -15.00 13.53 -14.19
N SER A 168 -14.10 12.91 -14.92
CA SER A 168 -14.12 12.80 -16.38
C SER A 168 -14.02 11.32 -16.80
N GLY A 169 -14.86 10.88 -17.72
CA GLY A 169 -14.81 9.53 -18.32
C GLY A 169 -15.28 8.39 -17.41
N VAL A 170 -15.65 8.66 -16.16
CA VAL A 170 -16.23 7.66 -15.25
C VAL A 170 -17.65 7.30 -15.71
N ALA A 171 -18.05 6.06 -15.49
CA ALA A 171 -19.35 5.56 -15.90
C ALA A 171 -20.51 6.35 -15.25
N THR A 172 -21.51 6.70 -16.06
CA THR A 172 -22.76 7.33 -15.60
C THR A 172 -23.97 6.59 -16.14
N GLY A 173 -25.08 6.66 -15.45
CA GLY A 173 -26.31 5.95 -15.81
C GLY A 173 -26.08 4.44 -15.83
N SER A 174 -26.35 3.81 -16.96
CA SER A 174 -26.16 2.37 -17.15
C SER A 174 -24.93 2.01 -17.96
N ALA A 175 -23.92 2.88 -18.00
CA ALA A 175 -22.66 2.56 -18.65
C ALA A 175 -21.91 1.45 -17.90
N PRO A 176 -21.25 0.52 -18.61
CA PRO A 176 -20.50 -0.55 -17.97
C PRO A 176 -19.19 -0.03 -17.37
N GLN A 177 -18.75 -0.64 -16.26
CA GLN A 177 -17.48 -0.38 -15.62
C GLN A 177 -16.88 -1.60 -14.94
N GLY A 178 -15.62 -1.49 -14.53
CA GLY A 178 -14.96 -2.36 -13.57
C GLY A 178 -14.17 -1.50 -12.59
N ALA A 179 -14.10 -1.96 -11.34
CA ALA A 179 -13.26 -1.37 -10.31
C ALA A 179 -12.52 -2.47 -9.55
N TYR A 180 -11.26 -2.23 -9.22
CA TYR A 180 -10.55 -3.04 -8.23
C TYR A 180 -9.77 -2.17 -7.26
N MET A 181 -9.51 -2.70 -6.08
CA MET A 181 -8.49 -2.19 -5.16
C MET A 181 -7.64 -3.33 -4.62
N VAL A 182 -6.39 -3.01 -4.27
CA VAL A 182 -5.54 -3.84 -3.43
C VAL A 182 -5.61 -3.30 -2.01
N THR A 183 -5.98 -4.17 -1.09
CA THR A 183 -6.24 -3.87 0.32
C THR A 183 -5.63 -4.92 1.24
N SER A 184 -5.89 -4.85 2.55
CA SER A 184 -5.41 -5.83 3.54
C SER A 184 -6.56 -6.35 4.40
N ALA A 185 -6.55 -7.66 4.70
CA ALA A 185 -7.50 -8.24 5.65
C ALA A 185 -7.07 -8.07 7.12
N THR A 186 -5.94 -7.43 7.38
CA THR A 186 -5.42 -7.23 8.75
C THR A 186 -5.97 -5.99 9.44
N HIS A 187 -6.52 -5.04 8.68
CA HIS A 187 -7.11 -3.81 9.18
C HIS A 187 -8.50 -3.62 8.56
N VAL A 188 -9.51 -4.15 9.21
CA VAL A 188 -10.91 -4.11 8.76
C VAL A 188 -11.85 -3.99 9.96
N ASN A 189 -13.02 -3.38 9.74
CA ASN A 189 -14.10 -3.38 10.72
C ASN A 189 -15.45 -3.63 10.03
N SER A 190 -16.53 -3.53 10.80
CA SER A 190 -17.91 -3.62 10.32
C SER A 190 -18.58 -2.24 10.10
N GLY A 191 -17.78 -1.20 9.99
CA GLY A 191 -18.25 0.15 9.66
C GLY A 191 -18.60 0.25 8.17
N CYS A 192 -19.49 1.15 7.83
CA CYS A 192 -19.75 1.57 6.45
C CYS A 192 -19.04 2.89 6.17
N CYS A 193 -18.37 3.02 5.03
CA CYS A 193 -18.05 1.97 4.08
C CYS A 193 -16.58 2.12 3.69
N PHE A 194 -15.82 1.05 3.65
CA PHE A 194 -14.48 1.06 3.07
C PHE A 194 -14.61 0.69 1.59
N ASP A 195 -14.97 1.69 0.80
CA ASP A 195 -15.25 1.56 -0.62
C ASP A 195 -14.18 2.19 -1.48
N TYR A 196 -14.07 1.68 -2.70
CA TYR A 196 -13.37 2.31 -3.81
C TYR A 196 -14.19 2.13 -5.09
N GLY A 197 -14.63 3.22 -5.71
CA GLY A 197 -15.42 3.13 -6.94
C GLY A 197 -16.30 4.34 -7.21
N ASN A 198 -17.34 4.08 -8.01
CA ASN A 198 -18.31 5.07 -8.47
C ASN A 198 -19.33 5.39 -7.39
N ALA A 199 -19.66 6.66 -7.21
CA ALA A 199 -20.60 7.13 -6.21
C ALA A 199 -21.40 8.33 -6.70
N GLU A 200 -22.31 8.82 -5.82
CA GLU A 200 -23.09 10.02 -6.03
C GLU A 200 -22.24 11.28 -6.07
N THR A 201 -22.57 12.19 -6.97
CA THR A 201 -21.84 13.46 -7.15
C THR A 201 -22.18 14.53 -6.14
N ASN A 202 -23.22 14.31 -5.33
CA ASN A 202 -23.72 15.30 -4.34
C ASN A 202 -23.51 14.89 -2.89
N ASN A 203 -22.77 13.80 -2.64
CA ASN A 203 -22.47 13.23 -1.31
C ASN A 203 -23.73 12.84 -0.51
N ARG A 204 -24.76 12.34 -1.18
CA ARG A 204 -26.03 11.95 -0.57
C ARG A 204 -26.55 10.68 -1.23
N ASP A 205 -27.20 9.85 -0.45
CA ASP A 205 -27.97 8.73 -0.98
C ASP A 205 -29.05 9.25 -1.95
N ASN A 206 -28.89 8.94 -3.23
CA ASN A 206 -29.83 9.29 -4.30
C ASN A 206 -30.70 8.09 -4.69
N GLY A 207 -30.53 6.96 -4.01
CA GLY A 207 -31.34 5.75 -4.18
C GLY A 207 -30.58 4.60 -4.84
N ASN A 208 -31.27 3.49 -4.96
CA ASN A 208 -30.73 2.24 -5.44
C ASN A 208 -30.04 2.38 -6.81
N GLY A 209 -28.86 1.82 -6.93
CA GLY A 209 -28.11 1.77 -8.20
C GLY A 209 -27.42 3.07 -8.61
N HIS A 210 -27.37 4.08 -7.72
CA HIS A 210 -26.69 5.35 -8.00
C HIS A 210 -25.18 5.26 -7.76
N MET A 211 -24.70 4.29 -6.99
CA MET A 211 -23.27 3.97 -6.88
C MET A 211 -22.95 2.57 -7.39
N ASP A 212 -21.66 2.29 -7.63
CA ASP A 212 -21.11 0.99 -8.01
C ASP A 212 -19.63 0.95 -7.59
N ALA A 213 -19.42 0.56 -6.35
CA ALA A 213 -18.09 0.53 -5.74
C ALA A 213 -17.74 -0.87 -5.22
N VAL A 214 -16.47 -1.13 -5.09
CA VAL A 214 -15.97 -2.31 -4.41
C VAL A 214 -15.82 -2.02 -2.92
N TYR A 215 -16.58 -2.75 -2.10
CA TYR A 215 -16.48 -2.76 -0.64
C TYR A 215 -15.60 -3.91 -0.16
N PHE A 216 -14.79 -3.64 0.88
CA PHE A 216 -14.07 -4.69 1.59
C PHE A 216 -14.13 -4.46 3.11
N GLY A 217 -14.71 -5.40 3.85
CA GLY A 217 -14.85 -5.32 5.30
C GLY A 217 -15.70 -6.42 5.88
N THR A 218 -16.07 -6.28 7.16
CA THR A 218 -16.80 -7.30 7.92
C THR A 218 -18.28 -6.96 8.14
N LEU A 219 -18.83 -5.95 7.43
CA LEU A 219 -20.26 -5.65 7.48
C LEU A 219 -21.04 -6.66 6.63
N CYS A 220 -21.94 -7.36 7.28
CA CYS A 220 -22.91 -8.25 6.65
C CYS A 220 -24.27 -7.53 6.54
N TRP A 221 -24.49 -6.83 5.42
CA TRP A 221 -25.72 -6.05 5.23
C TRP A 221 -26.94 -6.95 5.05
N PHE A 222 -26.82 -8.00 4.23
CA PHE A 222 -27.88 -8.98 4.01
C PHE A 222 -27.55 -10.28 4.75
N PRO A 223 -28.12 -10.54 5.92
CA PRO A 223 -27.85 -11.78 6.65
C PRO A 223 -28.52 -12.99 5.93
N THR A 224 -27.90 -14.18 5.94
CA THR A 224 -26.64 -14.53 6.62
C THR A 224 -25.48 -14.55 5.62
N CYS A 225 -24.38 -13.89 5.96
CA CYS A 225 -23.16 -13.98 5.17
C CYS A 225 -22.39 -15.27 5.50
N ASN A 226 -21.57 -15.76 4.56
CA ASN A 226 -20.79 -16.96 4.77
C ASN A 226 -19.52 -16.65 5.56
N GLY A 227 -19.37 -17.23 6.74
CA GLY A 227 -18.23 -17.04 7.62
C GLY A 227 -18.23 -15.70 8.36
N SER A 228 -17.06 -15.19 8.69
CA SER A 228 -16.86 -13.96 9.48
C SER A 228 -16.26 -12.80 8.65
N GLY A 229 -16.14 -12.96 7.32
CA GLY A 229 -15.45 -11.98 6.49
C GLY A 229 -13.95 -11.87 6.79
N PRO A 230 -13.26 -10.81 6.31
CA PRO A 230 -13.87 -9.77 5.46
C PRO A 230 -14.31 -10.30 4.11
N TRP A 231 -15.31 -9.62 3.52
CA TRP A 231 -15.86 -9.99 2.21
C TRP A 231 -15.58 -8.89 1.20
N VAL A 232 -15.38 -9.28 -0.05
CA VAL A 232 -15.54 -8.38 -1.19
C VAL A 232 -17.01 -8.35 -1.54
N GLN A 233 -17.60 -7.17 -1.55
CA GLN A 233 -19.00 -6.96 -1.90
C GLN A 233 -19.11 -5.81 -2.92
N ALA A 234 -20.20 -5.78 -3.67
CA ALA A 234 -20.57 -4.63 -4.48
C ALA A 234 -21.42 -3.69 -3.63
N ASP A 235 -20.97 -2.48 -3.40
CA ASP A 235 -21.83 -1.41 -2.90
C ASP A 235 -22.52 -0.75 -4.10
N LEU A 236 -23.83 -0.98 -4.18
CA LEU A 236 -24.68 -0.48 -5.27
C LEU A 236 -25.67 0.57 -4.77
N GLU A 237 -25.40 1.22 -3.66
CA GLU A 237 -26.26 2.05 -2.82
C GLU A 237 -27.40 1.24 -2.18
N ASN A 238 -27.72 1.58 -0.95
CA ASN A 238 -28.76 0.91 -0.14
C ASN A 238 -28.56 -0.61 0.00
N GLY A 239 -27.31 -1.07 -0.07
CA GLY A 239 -26.95 -2.45 0.19
C GLY A 239 -25.58 -2.87 -0.28
N LEU A 240 -24.89 -3.62 0.57
CA LEU A 240 -23.64 -4.31 0.26
C LEU A 240 -23.97 -5.72 -0.24
N PHE A 241 -23.85 -5.92 -1.55
CA PHE A 241 -24.24 -7.17 -2.21
C PHE A 241 -23.06 -8.14 -2.29
N GLY A 242 -23.15 -9.25 -1.56
CA GLY A 242 -22.18 -10.35 -1.66
C GLY A 242 -22.40 -11.22 -2.92
N GLY A 243 -23.49 -10.98 -3.67
CA GLY A 243 -23.92 -11.62 -4.90
C GLY A 243 -25.43 -11.70 -5.00
N GLY A 244 -25.98 -11.79 -6.20
CA GLY A 244 -27.41 -11.89 -6.46
C GLY A 244 -28.19 -10.72 -5.83
N ASN A 245 -29.18 -11.06 -5.01
CA ASN A 245 -30.03 -10.09 -4.30
C ASN A 245 -29.49 -9.72 -2.90
N GLY A 246 -28.21 -9.95 -2.62
CA GLY A 246 -27.55 -9.57 -1.37
C GLY A 246 -26.74 -10.71 -0.77
N ASN A 247 -27.39 -11.72 -0.22
CA ASN A 247 -26.72 -12.86 0.40
C ASN A 247 -26.14 -13.83 -0.65
N ASN A 248 -24.90 -14.25 -0.45
CA ASN A 248 -24.25 -15.26 -1.29
C ASN A 248 -23.45 -16.27 -0.43
N PRO A 249 -23.96 -17.51 -0.28
CA PRO A 249 -23.27 -18.53 0.51
C PRO A 249 -21.93 -18.98 -0.09
N ASN A 250 -21.64 -18.64 -1.35
CA ASN A 250 -20.37 -18.96 -1.99
C ASN A 250 -19.30 -17.86 -1.77
N ASN A 251 -19.69 -16.69 -1.26
CA ASN A 251 -18.73 -15.64 -0.91
C ASN A 251 -18.20 -15.89 0.51
N ALA A 252 -17.11 -16.65 0.59
CA ALA A 252 -16.50 -17.01 1.88
C ALA A 252 -15.62 -15.88 2.46
N GLY A 253 -15.45 -14.77 1.73
CA GLY A 253 -14.50 -13.72 2.06
C GLY A 253 -13.06 -14.09 1.74
N ASP A 254 -12.15 -13.17 1.99
CA ASP A 254 -10.70 -13.35 1.86
C ASP A 254 -9.99 -12.83 3.10
N LYS A 255 -9.17 -13.69 3.73
CA LYS A 255 -8.41 -13.39 4.96
C LYS A 255 -6.91 -13.33 4.71
N THR A 256 -6.50 -13.34 3.46
CA THR A 256 -5.07 -13.19 3.13
C THR A 256 -4.57 -11.81 3.52
N THR A 257 -3.29 -11.70 3.81
CA THR A 257 -2.71 -10.45 4.30
C THR A 257 -2.95 -9.30 3.32
N PHE A 258 -2.74 -9.56 2.03
CA PHE A 258 -3.06 -8.61 0.96
C PHE A 258 -4.10 -9.22 0.04
N VAL A 259 -5.10 -8.45 -0.32
CA VAL A 259 -6.27 -8.88 -1.07
C VAL A 259 -6.47 -8.00 -2.30
N THR A 260 -6.64 -8.63 -3.45
CA THR A 260 -7.24 -7.96 -4.61
C THR A 260 -8.75 -8.10 -4.51
N ALA A 261 -9.46 -7.00 -4.38
CA ALA A 261 -10.92 -6.94 -4.36
C ALA A 261 -11.41 -6.30 -5.68
N LEU A 262 -12.35 -6.95 -6.38
CA LEU A 262 -12.81 -6.52 -7.69
C LEU A 262 -14.31 -6.67 -7.84
N VAL A 263 -14.95 -5.62 -8.37
CA VAL A 263 -16.34 -5.60 -8.82
C VAL A 263 -16.37 -5.11 -10.27
N LYS A 264 -17.24 -5.69 -11.09
CA LYS A 264 -17.53 -5.19 -12.43
C LYS A 264 -19.00 -5.32 -12.76
N ASN A 265 -19.54 -4.32 -13.47
CA ASN A 265 -20.95 -4.17 -13.72
C ASN A 265 -21.18 -3.78 -15.19
N ASN A 266 -22.09 -4.44 -15.89
CA ASN A 266 -22.43 -4.05 -17.26
C ASN A 266 -23.47 -2.93 -17.33
N GLY A 267 -23.92 -2.43 -16.17
CA GLY A 267 -24.84 -1.32 -16.01
C GLY A 267 -26.31 -1.64 -16.30
N THR A 268 -26.60 -2.75 -16.95
CA THR A 268 -27.94 -3.04 -17.46
C THR A 268 -28.57 -4.32 -16.93
N SER A 269 -27.76 -5.32 -16.59
CA SER A 269 -28.32 -6.64 -16.28
C SER A 269 -27.44 -7.54 -15.40
N THR A 270 -26.11 -7.37 -15.41
CA THR A 270 -25.20 -8.31 -14.74
C THR A 270 -24.08 -7.60 -14.04
N TYR A 271 -23.64 -8.19 -12.91
CA TYR A 271 -22.42 -7.81 -12.21
C TYR A 271 -21.62 -9.03 -11.77
N ALA A 272 -20.37 -8.84 -11.46
CA ALA A 272 -19.51 -9.89 -10.93
C ALA A 272 -18.66 -9.37 -9.76
N ILE A 273 -18.43 -10.27 -8.80
CA ILE A 273 -17.58 -10.05 -7.62
C ILE A 273 -16.46 -11.07 -7.68
N LYS A 274 -15.22 -10.57 -7.62
CA LYS A 274 -14.02 -11.38 -7.64
C LYS A 274 -13.04 -10.91 -6.57
N GLY A 275 -12.14 -11.77 -6.18
CA GLY A 275 -11.00 -11.42 -5.35
C GLY A 275 -10.03 -12.56 -5.20
N GLY A 276 -8.93 -12.30 -4.54
CA GLY A 276 -7.89 -13.27 -4.29
C GLY A 276 -6.69 -12.67 -3.58
N ASN A 277 -5.78 -13.54 -3.17
CA ASN A 277 -4.53 -13.12 -2.55
C ASN A 277 -3.70 -12.27 -3.53
N ALA A 278 -3.37 -11.04 -3.13
CA ALA A 278 -2.60 -10.11 -3.96
C ALA A 278 -1.11 -10.49 -4.09
N ASP A 279 -0.64 -11.48 -3.33
CA ASP A 279 0.76 -11.95 -3.38
C ASP A 279 0.93 -13.22 -4.21
N SER A 280 -0.15 -13.96 -4.45
CA SER A 280 -0.07 -15.24 -5.17
C SER A 280 -1.42 -15.76 -5.64
N GLY A 281 -1.40 -16.59 -6.67
CA GLY A 281 -2.60 -17.25 -7.17
C GLY A 281 -3.44 -16.39 -8.10
N GLY A 282 -4.62 -16.88 -8.44
CA GLY A 282 -5.58 -16.23 -9.34
C GLY A 282 -6.78 -15.65 -8.60
N LEU A 283 -7.62 -14.96 -9.34
CA LEU A 283 -8.88 -14.46 -8.82
C LEU A 283 -9.92 -15.60 -8.68
N THR A 284 -10.58 -15.64 -7.54
CA THR A 284 -11.80 -16.40 -7.32
C THR A 284 -13.00 -15.55 -7.76
N THR A 285 -13.90 -16.12 -8.55
CA THR A 285 -15.18 -15.49 -8.85
C THR A 285 -16.21 -16.00 -7.83
N TRP A 286 -16.60 -15.14 -6.88
CA TRP A 286 -17.64 -15.48 -5.91
C TRP A 286 -19.03 -15.31 -6.47
N TYR A 287 -19.19 -14.35 -7.39
CA TYR A 287 -20.45 -14.13 -8.07
C TYR A 287 -20.24 -13.66 -9.52
N SER A 288 -21.07 -14.12 -10.42
CA SER A 288 -21.24 -13.60 -11.76
C SER A 288 -22.67 -13.94 -12.21
N GLY A 289 -23.51 -12.92 -12.31
CA GLY A 289 -24.93 -13.13 -12.58
C GLY A 289 -25.70 -11.82 -12.69
N SER A 290 -27.05 -11.91 -12.54
CA SER A 290 -27.94 -10.76 -12.66
C SER A 290 -27.69 -9.72 -11.57
N LEU A 291 -27.89 -8.45 -11.93
CA LEU A 291 -28.05 -7.35 -10.97
C LEU A 291 -29.17 -7.65 -9.98
N PRO A 292 -29.18 -7.03 -8.78
CA PRO A 292 -30.25 -7.19 -7.83
C PRO A 292 -31.64 -6.88 -8.46
N THR A 293 -32.63 -7.71 -8.17
CA THR A 293 -33.98 -7.57 -8.74
C THR A 293 -34.88 -6.62 -7.95
N GLN A 294 -34.40 -6.12 -6.81
CA GLN A 294 -35.04 -5.03 -6.09
C GLN A 294 -35.09 -3.78 -6.99
N GLY A 295 -36.16 -2.98 -6.88
CA GLY A 295 -36.34 -1.81 -7.75
C GLY A 295 -35.17 -0.81 -7.64
N GLY A 296 -34.71 -0.28 -8.79
CA GLY A 296 -33.71 0.73 -8.88
C GLY A 296 -32.29 0.25 -9.29
N TYR A 297 -32.04 -1.07 -9.32
CA TYR A 297 -30.73 -1.60 -9.75
C TYR A 297 -30.70 -2.04 -11.23
N ILE A 298 -31.85 -2.14 -11.90
CA ILE A 298 -31.96 -2.57 -13.30
C ILE A 298 -32.80 -1.56 -14.10
N PRO A 299 -32.16 -0.75 -14.97
CA PRO A 299 -30.72 -0.54 -15.12
C PRO A 299 -30.12 0.26 -13.96
N MET A 300 -28.79 0.29 -13.86
CA MET A 300 -28.07 1.16 -12.92
C MET A 300 -28.27 2.64 -13.27
N HIS A 301 -28.03 3.52 -12.28
CA HIS A 301 -28.17 4.98 -12.35
C HIS A 301 -26.89 5.70 -11.89
N GLN A 302 -25.73 5.10 -12.12
CA GLN A 302 -24.41 5.58 -11.67
C GLN A 302 -24.22 7.08 -11.93
N GLU A 303 -23.58 7.81 -11.02
CA GLU A 303 -23.43 9.27 -11.15
C GLU A 303 -22.03 9.72 -11.51
N GLY A 304 -21.02 8.89 -11.23
CA GLY A 304 -19.68 9.11 -11.72
C GLY A 304 -18.73 9.84 -10.78
N ALA A 305 -19.07 10.15 -9.53
CA ALA A 305 -18.06 10.52 -8.55
C ALA A 305 -17.15 9.32 -8.24
N ILE A 306 -15.97 9.59 -7.68
CA ILE A 306 -15.06 8.53 -7.20
C ILE A 306 -14.85 8.72 -5.72
N ILE A 307 -14.92 7.62 -4.96
CA ILE A 307 -14.69 7.60 -3.52
C ILE A 307 -13.58 6.61 -3.15
N LEU A 308 -12.94 6.86 -2.00
CA LEU A 308 -12.00 5.95 -1.35
C LEU A 308 -12.15 6.05 0.17
N GLY A 309 -12.46 4.92 0.82
CA GLY A 309 -12.52 4.78 2.28
C GLY A 309 -13.81 5.30 2.92
N ILE A 310 -14.78 5.71 2.12
CA ILE A 310 -16.10 6.22 2.52
C ILE A 310 -17.19 5.69 1.60
N GLY A 311 -18.43 5.71 2.04
CA GLY A 311 -19.60 5.47 1.18
C GLY A 311 -19.99 6.67 0.35
N GLY A 312 -20.93 6.49 -0.58
CA GLY A 312 -21.38 7.51 -1.52
C GLY A 312 -21.98 8.75 -0.84
N ASP A 313 -22.71 8.56 0.23
CA ASP A 313 -23.30 9.59 1.08
C ASP A 313 -22.36 10.14 2.18
N ASN A 314 -21.09 9.80 2.11
CA ASN A 314 -20.04 10.10 3.11
C ASN A 314 -20.22 9.35 4.44
N SER A 315 -20.79 8.14 4.43
CA SER A 315 -20.67 7.24 5.58
C SER A 315 -19.20 6.85 5.77
N ASN A 316 -18.58 7.31 6.88
CA ASN A 316 -17.13 7.30 7.10
C ASN A 316 -16.71 6.58 8.40
N GLY A 317 -17.47 5.57 8.81
CA GLY A 317 -17.18 4.78 10.02
C GLY A 317 -16.29 3.57 9.81
N SER A 318 -15.75 3.37 8.61
CA SER A 318 -14.99 2.18 8.22
C SER A 318 -13.51 2.25 8.59
N ALA A 319 -12.86 1.08 8.54
CA ALA A 319 -11.41 0.93 8.59
C ALA A 319 -10.94 0.01 7.46
N GLY A 320 -9.79 0.32 6.88
CA GLY A 320 -9.18 -0.48 5.83
C GLY A 320 -7.84 0.10 5.36
N ASP A 321 -7.09 -0.70 4.63
CA ASP A 321 -5.82 -0.32 4.02
C ASP A 321 -5.99 -0.21 2.51
N PHE A 322 -5.49 0.85 1.90
CA PHE A 322 -5.50 0.99 0.44
C PHE A 322 -4.08 1.15 -0.09
N PHE A 323 -3.74 0.38 -1.13
CA PHE A 323 -2.42 0.42 -1.76
C PHE A 323 -2.49 0.91 -3.21
N GLU A 324 -3.45 0.41 -3.98
CA GLU A 324 -3.74 0.81 -5.35
C GLU A 324 -5.18 0.46 -5.72
N GLY A 325 -5.73 1.17 -6.68
CA GLY A 325 -7.05 0.90 -7.25
C GLY A 325 -7.20 1.51 -8.64
N VAL A 326 -8.06 0.89 -9.44
CA VAL A 326 -8.33 1.29 -10.82
C VAL A 326 -9.83 1.21 -11.08
N MET A 327 -10.32 2.14 -11.89
CA MET A 327 -11.63 2.08 -12.52
C MET A 327 -11.47 2.09 -14.05
N THR A 328 -12.29 1.31 -14.75
CA THR A 328 -12.22 1.17 -16.21
C THR A 328 -13.47 1.70 -16.91
N ALA A 329 -13.31 2.25 -18.10
CA ALA A 329 -14.41 2.40 -19.04
C ALA A 329 -14.73 1.04 -19.65
N GLY A 330 -15.96 0.54 -19.43
CA GLY A 330 -16.39 -0.76 -19.93
C GLY A 330 -16.18 -1.90 -18.95
N TYR A 331 -16.79 -3.04 -19.26
CA TYR A 331 -16.76 -4.28 -18.47
C TYR A 331 -15.54 -5.13 -18.88
N PRO A 332 -14.50 -5.22 -18.07
CA PRO A 332 -13.28 -5.97 -18.44
C PRO A 332 -13.55 -7.47 -18.64
N THR A 333 -12.79 -8.08 -19.53
CA THR A 333 -12.83 -9.54 -19.67
C THR A 333 -12.15 -10.23 -18.50
N ASP A 334 -12.53 -11.47 -18.22
CA ASP A 334 -11.87 -12.27 -17.16
C ASP A 334 -10.38 -12.50 -17.48
N ALA A 335 -10.00 -12.54 -18.75
CA ALA A 335 -8.61 -12.66 -19.16
C ALA A 335 -7.80 -11.40 -18.81
N ALA A 336 -8.39 -10.20 -18.96
CA ALA A 336 -7.77 -8.94 -18.55
C ALA A 336 -7.63 -8.88 -17.04
N ASP A 337 -8.69 -9.19 -16.27
CA ASP A 337 -8.67 -9.25 -14.81
C ASP A 337 -7.57 -10.20 -14.31
N ASN A 338 -7.47 -11.40 -14.88
CA ASN A 338 -6.46 -12.39 -14.49
C ASN A 338 -5.02 -11.91 -14.84
N SER A 339 -4.85 -11.17 -15.93
CA SER A 339 -3.56 -10.58 -16.29
C SER A 339 -3.16 -9.46 -15.33
N VAL A 340 -4.13 -8.64 -14.90
CA VAL A 340 -3.93 -7.62 -13.87
C VAL A 340 -3.59 -8.27 -12.53
N GLN A 341 -4.30 -9.33 -12.12
CA GLN A 341 -3.98 -10.09 -10.92
C GLN A 341 -2.54 -10.65 -10.95
N ALA A 342 -2.11 -11.19 -12.07
CA ALA A 342 -0.74 -11.67 -12.21
C ALA A 342 0.30 -10.54 -12.08
N ASN A 343 -0.03 -9.34 -12.59
CA ASN A 343 0.80 -8.16 -12.40
C ASN A 343 0.82 -7.72 -10.93
N ILE A 344 -0.33 -7.69 -10.23
CA ILE A 344 -0.42 -7.39 -8.80
C ILE A 344 0.44 -8.38 -8.00
N ASN A 345 0.32 -9.68 -8.24
CA ASN A 345 1.13 -10.71 -7.56
C ASN A 345 2.64 -10.45 -7.75
N SER A 346 3.05 -9.94 -8.90
CA SER A 346 4.47 -9.67 -9.19
C SER A 346 5.04 -8.50 -8.38
N VAL A 347 4.20 -7.70 -7.73
CA VAL A 347 4.62 -6.62 -6.83
C VAL A 347 5.24 -7.20 -5.56
N GLY A 348 4.72 -8.33 -5.06
CA GLY A 348 5.17 -8.94 -3.81
C GLY A 348 4.98 -7.99 -2.65
N TYR A 349 3.73 -7.60 -2.40
CA TYR A 349 3.37 -6.79 -1.22
C TYR A 349 3.74 -7.55 0.06
N ALA A 350 4.36 -6.86 0.99
CA ALA A 350 4.67 -7.41 2.31
C ALA A 350 4.66 -6.30 3.34
N PHE A 351 4.14 -6.55 4.53
CA PHE A 351 4.45 -5.65 5.63
C PHE A 351 5.94 -5.78 5.97
N PRO A 352 6.63 -4.68 6.31
CA PRO A 352 8.01 -4.76 6.75
C PRO A 352 8.15 -5.83 7.84
N SER A 353 9.10 -6.74 7.69
CA SER A 353 9.31 -7.77 8.69
C SER A 353 9.77 -7.14 9.98
N SER A 354 9.18 -7.54 11.11
CA SER A 354 9.74 -7.23 12.41
C SER A 354 11.07 -7.96 12.59
N VAL A 355 12.09 -7.24 13.05
CA VAL A 355 13.40 -7.81 13.41
C VAL A 355 13.53 -7.75 14.92
N THR A 356 14.02 -8.83 15.52
CA THR A 356 14.16 -8.93 16.98
C THR A 356 15.62 -9.19 17.36
N GLY A 357 16.11 -8.39 18.30
CA GLY A 357 17.47 -8.49 18.79
C GLY A 357 17.86 -7.31 19.70
N PRO A 358 19.10 -7.20 20.11
CA PRO A 358 19.57 -6.09 20.93
C PRO A 358 19.68 -4.79 20.13
N ILE A 359 19.28 -3.68 20.73
CA ILE A 359 19.59 -2.34 20.24
C ILE A 359 20.88 -1.93 20.93
N VAL A 360 21.98 -1.79 20.16
CA VAL A 360 23.32 -1.55 20.70
C VAL A 360 23.65 -0.07 20.61
N ALA A 361 24.25 0.50 21.65
CA ALA A 361 24.67 1.90 21.68
C ALA A 361 25.84 2.17 20.73
N GLY A 362 25.76 3.26 19.96
CA GLY A 362 26.78 3.64 19.01
C GLY A 362 28.02 4.28 19.61
N ASP A 363 27.92 4.81 20.83
CA ASP A 363 29.05 5.37 21.59
C ASP A 363 29.77 4.31 22.43
N ASN A 364 29.13 3.18 22.70
CA ASN A 364 29.73 2.06 23.41
C ASN A 364 29.10 0.72 22.98
N GLY A 365 29.74 0.01 22.06
CA GLY A 365 29.24 -1.26 21.51
C GLY A 365 29.10 -2.42 22.50
N SER A 366 29.49 -2.24 23.77
CA SER A 366 29.21 -3.22 24.85
C SER A 366 27.93 -2.91 25.63
N LYS A 367 27.24 -1.84 25.28
CA LYS A 367 26.01 -1.38 25.93
C LYS A 367 24.80 -1.55 25.04
N CYS A 368 23.70 -1.96 25.65
CA CYS A 368 22.43 -2.20 25.01
C CYS A 368 21.32 -1.37 25.67
N VAL A 369 20.28 -1.08 24.88
CA VAL A 369 19.01 -0.59 25.41
C VAL A 369 18.33 -1.71 26.19
N ASP A 370 17.99 -1.45 27.42
CA ASP A 370 17.54 -2.44 28.39
C ASP A 370 16.22 -2.02 29.05
N ASN A 371 15.25 -2.90 29.05
CA ASN A 371 14.03 -2.78 29.86
C ASN A 371 14.36 -3.27 31.26
N ASN A 372 14.55 -2.37 32.19
CA ASN A 372 15.05 -2.65 33.54
C ASN A 372 14.44 -3.92 34.18
N ASN A 373 15.30 -4.92 34.40
CA ASN A 373 14.95 -6.24 34.93
C ASN A 373 13.91 -7.02 34.06
N GLY A 374 13.68 -6.66 32.80
CA GLY A 374 12.67 -7.29 31.95
C GLY A 374 11.26 -7.14 32.53
N SER A 375 10.95 -6.01 33.16
CA SER A 375 9.67 -5.82 33.86
C SER A 375 8.61 -5.29 32.91
N GLY A 376 7.50 -6.02 32.73
CA GLY A 376 6.29 -5.59 32.04
C GLY A 376 5.36 -4.67 32.83
N THR A 377 5.90 -3.90 33.78
CA THR A 377 5.13 -2.93 34.57
C THR A 377 5.15 -1.57 33.90
N PRO A 378 3.97 -0.95 33.61
CA PRO A 378 3.92 0.39 33.05
C PRO A 378 4.70 1.42 33.88
N GLY A 379 5.53 2.23 33.22
CA GLY A 379 6.45 3.17 33.86
C GLY A 379 7.83 2.59 34.19
N ASN A 380 8.08 1.31 33.82
CA ASN A 380 9.42 0.75 33.99
C ASN A 380 10.44 1.49 33.13
N LYS A 381 11.60 1.81 33.69
CA LYS A 381 12.61 2.58 32.96
C LYS A 381 13.24 1.78 31.83
N VAL A 382 13.45 2.44 30.70
CA VAL A 382 14.32 1.99 29.62
C VAL A 382 15.69 2.64 29.81
N GLN A 383 16.74 1.85 29.87
CA GLN A 383 18.04 2.25 30.38
C GLN A 383 19.21 1.73 29.51
N MET A 384 20.41 2.22 29.81
CA MET A 384 21.67 1.63 29.36
C MET A 384 22.04 0.48 30.27
N TRP A 385 22.47 -0.65 29.71
CA TRP A 385 23.00 -1.78 30.46
C TRP A 385 24.05 -2.52 29.61
N ASP A 386 24.90 -3.32 30.28
CA ASP A 386 25.82 -4.22 29.55
C ASP A 386 25.01 -5.15 28.64
N CYS A 387 25.48 -5.36 27.39
CA CYS A 387 24.88 -6.39 26.54
C CYS A 387 25.20 -7.76 27.12
N ASP A 388 24.29 -8.30 27.90
CA ASP A 388 24.47 -9.55 28.65
C ASP A 388 23.70 -10.73 28.03
N GLY A 389 22.96 -10.48 26.94
CA GLY A 389 22.12 -11.48 26.25
C GLY A 389 20.83 -11.83 26.99
N ASN A 390 20.41 -11.02 27.96
CA ASN A 390 19.13 -11.17 28.64
C ASN A 390 17.98 -10.85 27.69
N THR A 391 17.39 -11.89 27.10
CA THR A 391 16.34 -11.74 26.08
C THR A 391 15.07 -11.08 26.64
N ALA A 392 14.78 -11.19 27.92
CA ALA A 392 13.62 -10.53 28.53
C ALA A 392 13.81 -9.02 28.70
N ALA A 393 15.07 -8.54 28.75
CA ALA A 393 15.36 -7.13 28.96
C ALA A 393 15.93 -6.41 27.74
N GLN A 394 16.57 -7.13 26.79
CA GLN A 394 17.37 -6.53 25.71
C GLN A 394 16.95 -6.99 24.31
N ASN A 395 16.04 -7.95 24.18
CA ASN A 395 15.64 -8.48 22.88
C ASN A 395 14.45 -7.70 22.30
N TRP A 396 14.74 -6.50 21.81
CA TRP A 396 13.74 -5.59 21.25
C TRP A 396 13.28 -6.04 19.86
N THR A 397 11.99 -5.99 19.64
CA THR A 397 11.39 -6.14 18.31
C THR A 397 11.20 -4.77 17.68
N VAL A 398 11.87 -4.52 16.57
CA VAL A 398 11.57 -3.39 15.69
C VAL A 398 10.33 -3.78 14.90
N ALA A 399 9.17 -3.35 15.36
CA ALA A 399 7.91 -3.75 14.77
C ALA A 399 7.61 -2.95 13.48
N SER A 400 6.88 -3.58 12.57
CA SER A 400 6.51 -2.98 11.28
C SER A 400 5.67 -1.71 11.40
N ASN A 401 4.94 -1.56 12.51
CA ASN A 401 4.13 -0.38 12.80
C ASN A 401 4.93 0.78 13.43
N GLY A 402 6.28 0.72 13.41
CA GLY A 402 7.15 1.77 13.93
C GLY A 402 7.33 1.77 15.44
N THR A 403 6.81 0.77 16.17
CA THR A 403 7.07 0.65 17.61
C THR A 403 8.31 -0.21 17.88
N LEU A 404 8.99 0.09 18.98
CA LEU A 404 10.04 -0.77 19.54
C LEU A 404 9.45 -1.54 20.72
N GLN A 405 9.35 -2.86 20.59
CA GLN A 405 8.59 -3.70 21.52
C GLN A 405 9.48 -4.67 22.26
N ILE A 406 9.20 -4.87 23.53
CA ILE A 406 9.79 -5.90 24.36
C ILE A 406 8.79 -6.34 25.43
N ASP A 407 8.76 -7.62 25.74
CA ASP A 407 7.91 -8.19 26.81
C ASP A 407 6.43 -7.75 26.74
N GLY A 408 5.90 -7.72 25.49
CA GLY A 408 4.49 -7.38 25.23
C GLY A 408 4.13 -5.90 25.39
N GLY A 409 5.10 -5.01 25.58
CA GLY A 409 4.90 -3.56 25.62
C GLY A 409 5.83 -2.82 24.69
N CYS A 410 5.72 -1.49 24.70
CA CYS A 410 6.39 -0.57 23.78
C CYS A 410 7.36 0.36 24.51
N MET A 411 8.43 0.75 23.85
CA MET A 411 9.26 1.89 24.24
C MET A 411 8.44 3.16 24.11
N ASP A 412 8.28 3.89 25.21
CA ASP A 412 7.34 4.99 25.36
C ASP A 412 8.03 6.26 25.90
N ILE A 413 7.63 7.41 25.37
CA ILE A 413 8.05 8.70 25.91
C ILE A 413 7.07 9.10 27.01
N THR A 414 7.54 9.15 28.25
CA THR A 414 6.73 9.39 29.46
C THR A 414 5.75 10.55 29.29
N GLY A 415 4.45 10.22 29.38
CA GLY A 415 3.36 11.19 29.34
C GLY A 415 3.26 11.94 28.01
N ALA A 416 3.76 11.38 26.91
CA ALA A 416 3.79 11.97 25.57
C ALA A 416 4.41 13.40 25.52
N LYS A 417 5.34 13.68 26.43
CA LYS A 417 6.03 14.98 26.50
C LYS A 417 7.07 15.11 25.41
N THR A 418 7.29 16.34 24.93
CA THR A 418 8.25 16.64 23.86
C THR A 418 9.46 17.45 24.32
N ALA A 419 9.61 17.69 25.63
CA ALA A 419 10.74 18.44 26.19
C ALA A 419 12.02 17.60 26.19
N ASN A 420 13.19 18.24 26.03
CA ASN A 420 14.48 17.59 26.24
C ASN A 420 14.58 17.07 27.67
N GLY A 421 15.14 15.88 27.86
CA GLY A 421 15.24 15.22 29.15
C GLY A 421 13.97 14.46 29.55
N THR A 422 12.96 14.38 28.69
CA THR A 422 11.81 13.50 28.98
C THR A 422 12.28 12.06 29.02
N LEU A 423 11.93 11.34 30.07
CA LEU A 423 12.36 9.96 30.28
C LEU A 423 11.70 8.99 29.29
N ILE A 424 12.43 7.93 28.98
CA ILE A 424 11.93 6.81 28.20
C ILE A 424 11.58 5.66 29.16
N GLU A 425 10.40 5.08 28.94
CA GLU A 425 9.86 4.02 29.78
C GLU A 425 9.26 2.88 28.94
N TRP A 426 9.04 1.75 29.59
CA TRP A 426 8.21 0.69 29.06
C TRP A 426 6.74 0.99 29.37
N TRP A 427 5.87 0.90 28.39
CA TRP A 427 4.43 1.08 28.57
C TRP A 427 3.64 0.08 27.72
N THR A 428 2.38 -0.18 28.08
CA THR A 428 1.48 -0.96 27.22
C THR A 428 1.36 -0.29 25.86
N CYS A 429 1.52 -1.06 24.77
CA CYS A 429 1.35 -0.55 23.42
C CYS A 429 -0.07 -0.04 23.21
N ASN A 430 -0.24 1.22 22.84
CA ASN A 430 -1.52 1.88 22.65
C ASN A 430 -1.65 2.61 21.31
N GLY A 431 -0.62 2.48 20.44
CA GLY A 431 -0.58 3.16 19.15
C GLY A 431 -0.32 4.66 19.20
N GLY A 432 -0.05 5.21 20.38
CA GLY A 432 0.22 6.63 20.58
C GLY A 432 1.46 7.10 19.83
N ALA A 433 1.47 8.38 19.41
CA ALA A 433 2.59 8.99 18.71
C ALA A 433 3.90 9.00 19.53
N ASN A 434 3.79 8.94 20.86
CA ASN A 434 4.91 8.82 21.80
C ASN A 434 5.56 7.43 21.83
N GLN A 435 4.99 6.45 21.15
CA GLN A 435 5.53 5.09 20.99
C GLN A 435 6.08 4.82 19.58
N GLN A 436 6.05 5.83 18.72
CA GLN A 436 6.54 5.71 17.35
C GLN A 436 8.01 6.11 17.25
N TRP A 437 8.80 5.27 16.59
CA TRP A 437 10.24 5.45 16.40
C TRP A 437 10.64 5.15 14.97
N GLN A 438 11.47 6.01 14.39
CA GLN A 438 12.00 5.84 13.05
C GLN A 438 13.52 5.83 13.09
N ALA A 439 14.13 4.83 12.46
CA ALA A 439 15.57 4.80 12.26
C ALA A 439 15.94 5.78 11.13
N GLN A 440 16.72 6.81 11.46
CA GLN A 440 17.19 7.81 10.52
C GLN A 440 18.68 8.08 10.76
N ASN A 441 19.53 7.80 9.77
CA ASN A 441 20.98 8.03 9.87
C ASN A 441 21.64 7.46 11.14
N GLY A 442 21.21 6.27 11.57
CA GLY A 442 21.66 5.63 12.80
C GLY A 442 21.02 6.13 14.09
N GLN A 443 20.18 7.15 14.04
CA GLN A 443 19.41 7.66 15.17
C GLN A 443 18.02 7.02 15.23
N LEU A 444 17.45 6.91 16.43
CA LEU A 444 16.05 6.59 16.65
C LEU A 444 15.27 7.87 16.92
N VAL A 445 14.50 8.31 15.95
CA VAL A 445 13.76 9.57 16.00
C VAL A 445 12.29 9.31 16.29
N ASN A 446 11.71 10.01 17.24
CA ASN A 446 10.26 10.05 17.45
C ASN A 446 9.65 11.09 16.49
N PRO A 447 8.80 10.68 15.51
CA PRO A 447 8.29 11.59 14.48
C PRO A 447 7.46 12.75 15.04
N ALA A 448 6.68 12.49 16.09
CA ALA A 448 5.79 13.50 16.67
C ALA A 448 6.53 14.64 17.37
N SER A 449 7.70 14.37 17.94
CA SER A 449 8.52 15.39 18.63
C SER A 449 9.67 15.91 17.76
N GLY A 450 10.06 15.19 16.70
CA GLY A 450 11.26 15.44 15.93
C GLY A 450 12.55 15.25 16.71
N LYS A 451 12.50 14.49 17.80
CA LYS A 451 13.64 14.29 18.73
C LYS A 451 14.12 12.86 18.76
N CYS A 452 15.33 12.69 19.23
CA CYS A 452 16.07 11.44 19.24
C CYS A 452 16.06 10.76 20.61
N LEU A 453 16.12 9.44 20.59
CA LEU A 453 16.53 8.64 21.74
C LEU A 453 17.98 8.99 22.06
N ASP A 454 18.26 9.27 23.33
CA ASP A 454 19.54 9.85 23.78
C ASP A 454 20.03 9.18 25.08
N ASP A 455 21.31 8.82 25.09
CA ASP A 455 22.02 8.51 26.32
C ASP A 455 22.52 9.83 26.94
N PRO A 456 21.89 10.27 28.06
CA PRO A 456 22.12 11.61 28.58
C PRO A 456 23.56 11.83 29.02
N GLY A 457 24.24 12.78 28.36
CA GLY A 457 25.60 13.16 28.73
C GLY A 457 26.67 12.12 28.42
N PHE A 458 26.43 11.23 27.44
CA PHE A 458 27.33 10.11 27.12
C PHE A 458 27.59 9.19 28.32
N ASN A 459 26.57 8.98 29.16
CA ASN A 459 26.70 8.22 30.39
C ASN A 459 26.33 6.75 30.21
N THR A 460 27.27 5.97 29.74
CA THR A 460 27.08 4.53 29.49
C THR A 460 27.11 3.67 30.76
N THR A 461 26.96 4.26 31.96
CA THR A 461 26.86 3.52 33.22
C THR A 461 25.58 2.70 33.28
N ASN A 462 25.67 1.45 33.74
CA ASN A 462 24.50 0.59 33.93
C ASN A 462 23.45 1.27 34.80
N GLY A 463 22.22 1.27 34.34
CA GLY A 463 21.09 1.89 35.01
C GLY A 463 20.83 3.35 34.61
N THR A 464 21.63 3.95 33.72
CA THR A 464 21.34 5.27 33.15
C THR A 464 20.07 5.21 32.36
N GLN A 465 19.03 5.93 32.77
CA GLN A 465 17.77 5.97 32.04
C GLN A 465 17.90 6.83 30.78
N LEU A 466 17.44 6.30 29.64
CA LEU A 466 17.42 6.99 28.36
C LEU A 466 16.40 8.14 28.38
N VAL A 467 16.64 9.13 27.56
CA VAL A 467 15.81 10.32 27.46
C VAL A 467 15.50 10.67 26.01
N LEU A 468 14.52 11.52 25.83
CA LEU A 468 14.25 12.24 24.58
C LEU A 468 15.10 13.52 24.54
N TRP A 469 15.82 13.75 23.44
CA TRP A 469 16.65 14.95 23.32
C TRP A 469 16.64 15.48 21.86
N THR A 470 16.92 16.76 21.69
CA THR A 470 17.11 17.34 20.34
C THR A 470 18.17 16.56 19.58
N CYS A 471 17.86 16.10 18.38
CA CYS A 471 18.79 15.38 17.51
C CYS A 471 20.00 16.27 17.18
N ASN A 472 21.20 15.83 17.52
CA ASN A 472 22.44 16.56 17.32
C ASN A 472 23.54 15.79 16.58
N GLY A 473 23.26 14.52 16.20
CA GLY A 473 24.18 13.63 15.50
C GLY A 473 25.31 13.07 16.36
N GLY A 474 25.29 13.32 17.68
CA GLY A 474 26.26 12.77 18.62
C GLY A 474 26.21 11.24 18.68
N SER A 475 27.32 10.60 19.07
CA SER A 475 27.40 9.13 19.19
C SER A 475 26.47 8.58 20.26
N ASN A 476 26.11 9.38 21.26
CA ASN A 476 25.13 9.05 22.29
C ASN A 476 23.66 9.01 21.79
N GLN A 477 23.46 9.35 20.52
CA GLN A 477 22.15 9.23 19.82
C GLN A 477 22.23 8.22 18.67
N GLN A 478 23.35 7.54 18.49
CA GLN A 478 23.50 6.50 17.47
C GLN A 478 23.16 5.13 18.07
N TRP A 479 22.36 4.36 17.32
CA TRP A 479 21.85 3.07 17.74
C TRP A 479 21.97 2.06 16.62
N HIS A 480 22.56 0.91 16.90
CA HIS A 480 22.59 -0.21 15.96
C HIS A 480 21.39 -1.13 16.26
N LEU A 481 20.44 -1.12 15.36
CA LEU A 481 19.26 -1.99 15.43
C LEU A 481 19.63 -3.43 15.07
N PRO A 482 18.84 -4.43 15.53
CA PRO A 482 19.07 -5.84 15.23
C PRO A 482 18.98 -6.17 13.75
#